data_ea2defdd5efc9afb3a40e1fd672947f6
#
_entry.id   ea2defdd5efc9afb3a40e1fd672947f6
#
_cell.length_a   1.000
_cell.length_b   1.000
_cell.length_c   1.000
_cell.angle_alpha   90.00
_cell.angle_beta   90.00
_cell.angle_gamma   90.00
#
_symmetry.space_group_name_H-M   'P 1'
#
loop_
_entity.id
_entity.type
_entity.pdbx_description
1 polymer ?
#
loop_
_entity_poly.entity_id
_entity_poly.type
_entity_poly.pdbx_seq_one_letter_code
_entity_poly.pdbx_strand_id
1 'polypeptide(L)'
;ASIYVINDKTNASLVAPLQNDLNGTELILDGDADTSITADTDDRIDFKIANTDHIQLGTSSGDTTIKIATDAKDLQFLQADGNKLFEINDGNFVGVGGNSAAPGEIRIFEDTDNGSHYTGFKAGNNTASVAYVLPTADGSAGTQLTTDGSGTLSWSAATLSLTNDGNNRIVTGTGSGGVNAEANLNFDGS
;
A
#
# COMPACT_ATOMS: atom_id res chain seq x y z
N ALA A 1 -24.51 38.47 -11.23
CA ALA A 1 -24.74 38.48 -12.68
C ALA A 1 -25.50 37.20 -13.03
N SER A 2 -26.70 37.37 -13.66
CA SER A 2 -27.49 36.23 -14.10
C SER A 2 -26.89 35.70 -15.40
N ILE A 3 -26.50 34.42 -15.42
CA ILE A 3 -26.15 33.73 -16.66
C ILE A 3 -27.45 33.48 -17.40
N TYR A 4 -27.70 34.23 -18.47
CA TYR A 4 -28.74 33.91 -19.41
C TYR A 4 -28.22 32.85 -20.38
N VAL A 5 -28.68 31.61 -20.25
CA VAL A 5 -28.56 30.64 -21.31
C VAL A 5 -29.54 31.04 -22.40
N ILE A 6 -29.05 31.72 -23.42
CA ILE A 6 -29.84 32.01 -24.63
C ILE A 6 -29.93 30.71 -25.43
N ASN A 7 -30.99 29.96 -25.21
CA ASN A 7 -31.35 28.86 -26.08
C ASN A 7 -32.05 29.46 -27.35
N ASP A 8 -31.22 29.97 -28.27
CA ASP A 8 -31.71 30.43 -29.57
C ASP A 8 -31.94 29.20 -30.47
N LYS A 9 -33.23 28.80 -30.53
CA LYS A 9 -33.67 27.70 -31.40
C LYS A 9 -33.72 28.10 -32.90
N THR A 10 -33.27 29.29 -33.29
CA THR A 10 -33.44 29.82 -34.66
C THR A 10 -32.16 29.78 -35.50
N ASN A 11 -31.01 29.36 -34.96
CA ASN A 11 -29.79 29.31 -35.76
C ASN A 11 -29.25 27.89 -35.89
N ALA A 12 -29.81 27.17 -36.87
CA ALA A 12 -29.37 25.81 -37.25
C ALA A 12 -27.94 25.74 -37.86
N SER A 13 -27.15 26.81 -37.77
CA SER A 13 -25.81 26.90 -38.37
C SER A 13 -24.64 27.00 -37.38
N LEU A 14 -24.88 26.92 -36.09
CA LEU A 14 -23.81 26.81 -35.09
C LEU A 14 -23.71 25.37 -34.59
N VAL A 15 -23.29 24.48 -35.49
CA VAL A 15 -22.81 23.15 -35.13
C VAL A 15 -21.29 23.25 -34.89
N ALA A 16 -20.88 24.21 -34.09
CA ALA A 16 -19.69 24.03 -33.28
C ALA A 16 -20.15 23.35 -31.96
N PRO A 17 -19.55 22.28 -31.48
CA PRO A 17 -19.86 21.82 -30.15
C PRO A 17 -19.70 23.02 -29.22
N LEU A 18 -20.72 23.28 -28.39
CA LEU A 18 -20.64 24.30 -27.35
C LEU A 18 -19.50 23.81 -26.42
N GLN A 19 -18.30 24.25 -26.73
CA GLN A 19 -17.20 24.17 -25.79
C GLN A 19 -17.50 25.21 -24.72
N ASN A 20 -17.94 24.77 -23.56
CA ASN A 20 -17.93 25.62 -22.37
C ASN A 20 -16.45 25.78 -21.96
N ASP A 21 -15.76 26.64 -22.70
CA ASP A 21 -14.40 27.07 -22.31
C ASP A 21 -14.58 28.09 -21.19
N LEU A 22 -14.23 27.65 -19.98
CA LEU A 22 -14.27 28.49 -18.79
C LEU A 22 -13.07 29.44 -18.73
N ASN A 23 -12.10 29.31 -19.63
CA ASN A 23 -10.92 30.16 -19.78
C ASN A 23 -10.23 30.51 -18.43
N GLY A 24 -9.96 29.50 -17.63
CA GLY A 24 -9.38 29.64 -16.31
C GLY A 24 -10.33 30.08 -15.20
N THR A 25 -11.64 30.25 -15.53
CA THR A 25 -12.66 30.54 -14.52
C THR A 25 -13.08 29.26 -13.81
N GLU A 26 -13.29 29.32 -12.50
CA GLU A 26 -13.73 28.20 -11.69
C GLU A 26 -15.13 27.71 -12.07
N LEU A 27 -15.32 26.40 -12.13
CA LEU A 27 -16.63 25.77 -12.09
C LEU A 27 -17.05 25.64 -10.62
N ILE A 28 -17.86 26.58 -10.13
CA ILE A 28 -18.37 26.60 -8.77
C ILE A 28 -19.45 25.53 -8.60
N LEU A 29 -19.36 24.71 -7.57
CA LEU A 29 -20.20 23.55 -7.31
C LEU A 29 -21.21 23.75 -6.18
N ASP A 30 -21.05 24.78 -5.35
CA ASP A 30 -21.89 25.05 -4.19
C ASP A 30 -22.35 26.53 -4.09
N GLY A 31 -23.16 26.83 -3.08
CA GLY A 31 -23.84 28.12 -2.95
C GLY A 31 -23.02 29.25 -2.36
N ASP A 32 -21.95 28.95 -1.64
CA ASP A 32 -21.02 29.92 -1.03
C ASP A 32 -19.71 30.09 -1.81
N ALA A 33 -19.59 29.35 -2.93
CA ALA A 33 -18.49 29.45 -3.91
C ALA A 33 -17.12 29.05 -3.35
N ASP A 34 -17.10 28.18 -2.36
CA ASP A 34 -15.85 27.67 -1.74
C ASP A 34 -15.46 26.28 -2.23
N THR A 35 -16.31 25.59 -2.98
CA THR A 35 -16.07 24.29 -3.61
C THR A 35 -16.14 24.41 -5.13
N SER A 36 -15.03 24.05 -5.81
CA SER A 36 -14.90 24.28 -7.24
C SER A 36 -13.95 23.30 -7.93
N ILE A 37 -14.03 23.28 -9.27
CA ILE A 37 -13.01 22.69 -10.16
C ILE A 37 -12.43 23.84 -10.98
N THR A 38 -11.10 23.95 -11.03
CA THR A 38 -10.41 25.00 -11.79
C THR A 38 -9.23 24.44 -12.60
N ALA A 39 -8.85 25.14 -13.65
CA ALA A 39 -7.65 24.91 -14.45
C ALA A 39 -6.92 26.25 -14.63
N ASP A 40 -6.67 26.96 -13.55
CA ASP A 40 -5.99 28.25 -13.50
C ASP A 40 -4.48 28.18 -13.75
N THR A 41 -3.92 26.98 -13.65
CA THR A 41 -2.54 26.67 -13.98
C THR A 41 -2.50 25.78 -15.23
N ASP A 42 -1.64 26.10 -16.18
CA ASP A 42 -1.48 25.34 -17.42
C ASP A 42 -1.18 23.86 -17.13
N ASP A 43 -1.83 22.96 -17.88
CA ASP A 43 -1.71 21.50 -17.77
C ASP A 43 -2.09 20.91 -16.38
N ARG A 44 -2.94 21.63 -15.59
CA ARG A 44 -3.37 21.16 -14.27
C ARG A 44 -4.86 21.39 -14.01
N ILE A 45 -5.52 20.42 -13.38
CA ILE A 45 -6.88 20.56 -12.85
C ILE A 45 -6.81 20.48 -11.33
N ASP A 46 -7.39 21.45 -10.65
CA ASP A 46 -7.47 21.53 -9.21
C ASP A 46 -8.90 21.27 -8.72
N PHE A 47 -9.03 20.42 -7.70
CA PHE A 47 -10.28 20.19 -6.96
C PHE A 47 -10.19 20.92 -5.63
N LYS A 48 -10.99 21.96 -5.48
CA LYS A 48 -11.05 22.81 -4.28
C LYS A 48 -12.28 22.47 -3.44
N ILE A 49 -12.10 22.39 -2.14
CA ILE A 49 -13.16 22.24 -1.13
C ILE A 49 -12.83 23.21 0.01
N ALA A 50 -13.82 23.97 0.48
CA ALA A 50 -13.66 24.97 1.54
C ALA A 50 -12.48 25.93 1.27
N ASN A 51 -12.43 26.49 0.06
CA ASN A 51 -11.37 27.41 -0.42
C ASN A 51 -9.93 26.85 -0.40
N THR A 52 -9.78 25.54 -0.33
CA THR A 52 -8.46 24.87 -0.31
C THR A 52 -8.39 23.82 -1.42
N ASP A 53 -7.29 23.81 -2.18
CA ASP A 53 -7.03 22.75 -3.14
C ASP A 53 -6.73 21.46 -2.37
N HIS A 54 -7.46 20.40 -2.70
CA HIS A 54 -7.28 19.09 -2.07
C HIS A 54 -6.61 18.09 -3.01
N ILE A 55 -7.03 18.04 -4.27
CA ILE A 55 -6.48 17.12 -5.28
C ILE A 55 -6.10 17.94 -6.51
N GLN A 56 -4.92 17.68 -7.03
CA GLN A 56 -4.42 18.23 -8.28
C GLN A 56 -4.16 17.08 -9.26
N LEU A 57 -4.72 17.20 -10.47
CA LEU A 57 -4.39 16.34 -11.61
C LEU A 57 -3.52 17.15 -12.55
N GLY A 58 -2.35 16.63 -12.88
CA GLY A 58 -1.39 17.34 -13.73
C GLY A 58 -0.39 16.41 -14.39
N THR A 59 0.66 17.00 -14.92
CA THR A 59 1.76 16.26 -15.53
C THR A 59 3.09 16.59 -14.85
N SER A 60 4.00 15.64 -14.84
CA SER A 60 5.39 15.83 -14.40
C SER A 60 6.32 14.97 -15.24
N SER A 61 7.22 15.59 -16.00
CA SER A 61 8.17 14.90 -16.89
C SER A 61 7.52 13.93 -17.87
N GLY A 62 6.28 14.22 -18.31
CA GLY A 62 5.49 13.38 -19.21
C GLY A 62 4.57 12.36 -18.52
N ASP A 63 4.70 12.17 -17.21
CA ASP A 63 3.81 11.31 -16.44
C ASP A 63 2.56 12.06 -15.96
N THR A 64 1.41 11.39 -15.95
CA THR A 64 0.19 11.91 -15.31
C THR A 64 0.34 11.78 -13.79
N THR A 65 0.08 12.87 -13.08
CA THR A 65 0.18 12.91 -11.61
C THR A 65 -1.17 13.15 -10.95
N ILE A 66 -1.40 12.46 -9.83
CA ILE A 66 -2.45 12.78 -8.86
C ILE A 66 -1.74 13.22 -7.59
N LYS A 67 -1.89 14.48 -7.22
CA LYS A 67 -1.19 15.06 -6.06
C LYS A 67 -2.20 15.52 -5.03
N ILE A 68 -1.93 15.25 -3.75
CA ILE A 68 -2.59 15.90 -2.64
C ILE A 68 -1.98 17.29 -2.51
N ALA A 69 -2.81 18.31 -2.67
CA ALA A 69 -2.35 19.69 -2.78
C ALA A 69 -1.90 20.30 -1.45
N THR A 70 -2.47 19.81 -0.34
CA THR A 70 -2.17 20.29 1.01
C THR A 70 -1.08 19.45 1.65
N ASP A 71 -0.01 20.08 2.08
CA ASP A 71 1.09 19.45 2.84
C ASP A 71 0.62 18.87 4.17
N ALA A 72 1.30 17.81 4.65
CA ALA A 72 0.97 17.07 5.85
C ALA A 72 -0.47 16.50 5.88
N LYS A 73 -1.00 16.13 4.69
CA LYS A 73 -2.31 15.48 4.54
C LYS A 73 -2.19 14.21 3.70
N ASP A 74 -3.06 13.26 4.00
CA ASP A 74 -3.10 11.93 3.41
C ASP A 74 -4.22 11.81 2.38
N LEU A 75 -4.02 10.96 1.38
CA LEU A 75 -5.11 10.46 0.55
C LEU A 75 -5.70 9.21 1.21
N GLN A 76 -6.95 9.29 1.64
CA GLN A 76 -7.63 8.20 2.34
C GLN A 76 -8.85 7.73 1.56
N PHE A 77 -9.00 6.42 1.45
CA PHE A 77 -10.22 5.75 0.97
C PHE A 77 -10.92 5.13 2.18
N LEU A 78 -12.13 5.61 2.47
CA LEU A 78 -12.88 5.24 3.65
C LEU A 78 -14.11 4.40 3.28
N GLN A 79 -14.54 3.52 4.18
CA GLN A 79 -15.86 2.91 4.15
C GLN A 79 -16.94 3.90 4.57
N ALA A 80 -18.20 3.57 4.33
CA ALA A 80 -19.33 4.41 4.73
C ALA A 80 -19.43 4.65 6.26
N ASP A 81 -18.86 3.76 7.06
CA ASP A 81 -18.76 3.86 8.53
C ASP A 81 -17.54 4.66 9.01
N GLY A 82 -16.73 5.20 8.07
CA GLY A 82 -15.54 5.98 8.35
C GLY A 82 -14.27 5.16 8.56
N ASN A 83 -14.34 3.82 8.55
CA ASN A 83 -13.14 3.00 8.65
C ASN A 83 -12.26 3.13 7.41
N LYS A 84 -10.96 3.23 7.63
CA LYS A 84 -9.97 3.35 6.56
C LYS A 84 -9.79 2.01 5.82
N LEU A 85 -9.91 2.04 4.49
CA LEU A 85 -9.59 0.90 3.61
C LEU A 85 -8.15 0.97 3.12
N PHE A 86 -7.75 2.13 2.61
CA PHE A 86 -6.46 2.36 1.99
C PHE A 86 -6.02 3.79 2.23
N GLU A 87 -4.73 4.01 2.35
CA GLU A 87 -4.13 5.32 2.58
C GLU A 87 -2.79 5.44 1.86
N ILE A 88 -2.58 6.57 1.21
CA ILE A 88 -1.24 7.06 0.83
C ILE A 88 -0.92 8.16 1.84
N ASN A 89 0.07 7.90 2.69
CA ASN A 89 0.39 8.74 3.82
C ASN A 89 1.57 9.67 3.52
N ASP A 90 1.49 10.90 3.98
CA ASP A 90 2.57 11.90 3.89
C ASP A 90 3.87 11.45 4.57
N GLY A 91 3.82 10.56 5.55
CA GLY A 91 4.97 9.93 6.21
C GLY A 91 5.67 8.82 5.40
N ASN A 92 5.49 8.78 4.08
CA ASN A 92 6.13 7.84 3.14
C ASN A 92 5.73 6.37 3.30
N PHE A 93 4.50 6.08 3.67
CA PHE A 93 3.99 4.71 3.68
C PHE A 93 2.61 4.60 3.01
N VAL A 94 2.27 3.39 2.63
CA VAL A 94 0.93 2.99 2.17
C VAL A 94 0.29 2.14 3.27
N GLY A 95 -0.87 2.56 3.77
CA GLY A 95 -1.62 1.84 4.78
C GLY A 95 -2.79 1.07 4.20
N VAL A 96 -2.98 -0.17 4.66
CA VAL A 96 -4.19 -0.96 4.42
C VAL A 96 -4.93 -1.09 5.74
N GLY A 97 -6.12 -0.53 5.80
CA GLY A 97 -6.91 -0.46 7.03
C GLY A 97 -7.54 -1.79 7.41
N GLY A 98 -7.79 -1.94 8.69
CA GLY A 98 -8.67 -2.94 9.27
C GLY A 98 -9.88 -2.28 9.94
N ASN A 99 -10.72 -3.08 10.57
CA ASN A 99 -11.85 -2.63 11.36
C ASN A 99 -11.95 -3.42 12.68
N SER A 100 -12.97 -3.18 13.48
CA SER A 100 -13.15 -3.87 14.76
C SER A 100 -13.32 -5.41 14.64
N ALA A 101 -13.67 -5.92 13.47
CA ALA A 101 -13.87 -7.35 13.22
C ALA A 101 -12.65 -8.04 12.61
N ALA A 102 -11.80 -7.32 11.86
CA ALA A 102 -10.66 -7.90 11.16
C ALA A 102 -9.52 -6.88 10.94
N PRO A 103 -8.26 -7.30 11.07
CA PRO A 103 -7.10 -6.50 10.68
C PRO A 103 -7.01 -6.32 9.18
N GLY A 104 -6.23 -5.33 8.73
CA GLY A 104 -5.95 -5.07 7.31
C GLY A 104 -5.20 -6.22 6.66
N GLU A 105 -5.47 -6.41 5.36
CA GLU A 105 -4.91 -7.49 4.55
C GLU A 105 -4.63 -6.99 3.13
N ILE A 106 -3.45 -7.31 2.60
CA ILE A 106 -3.12 -7.15 1.18
C ILE A 106 -3.28 -8.50 0.51
N ARG A 107 -4.11 -8.59 -0.53
CA ARG A 107 -4.35 -9.81 -1.31
C ARG A 107 -3.82 -9.66 -2.72
N ILE A 108 -3.05 -10.64 -3.16
CA ILE A 108 -2.57 -10.80 -4.52
C ILE A 108 -3.36 -11.97 -5.11
N PHE A 109 -4.27 -11.67 -6.04
CA PHE A 109 -5.10 -12.68 -6.68
C PHE A 109 -4.30 -13.40 -7.75
N GLU A 110 -4.58 -14.71 -7.91
CA GLU A 110 -4.15 -15.47 -9.07
C GLU A 110 -4.91 -15.03 -10.34
N ASP A 111 -4.58 -15.57 -11.47
CA ASP A 111 -5.41 -15.46 -12.68
C ASP A 111 -6.75 -16.19 -12.48
N THR A 112 -7.64 -16.10 -13.46
CA THR A 112 -9.02 -16.58 -13.31
C THR A 112 -9.25 -18.01 -13.84
N ASP A 113 -8.21 -18.76 -14.17
CA ASP A 113 -8.33 -20.07 -14.79
C ASP A 113 -8.63 -21.19 -13.76
N ASN A 114 -8.23 -21.02 -12.50
CA ASN A 114 -8.45 -21.97 -11.41
C ASN A 114 -9.43 -21.48 -10.32
N GLY A 115 -10.15 -20.38 -10.56
CA GLY A 115 -11.10 -19.80 -9.61
C GLY A 115 -10.72 -18.40 -9.14
N SER A 116 -10.95 -18.08 -7.87
CA SER A 116 -10.68 -16.75 -7.30
C SER A 116 -9.83 -16.86 -6.02
N HIS A 117 -8.72 -17.59 -6.13
CA HIS A 117 -7.78 -17.76 -5.03
C HIS A 117 -6.80 -16.60 -4.92
N TYR A 118 -6.14 -16.45 -3.80
CA TYR A 118 -5.16 -15.39 -3.57
C TYR A 118 -4.07 -15.81 -2.59
N THR A 119 -2.95 -15.11 -2.65
CA THR A 119 -1.93 -15.07 -1.59
C THR A 119 -2.02 -13.73 -0.88
N GLY A 120 -2.03 -13.72 0.45
CA GLY A 120 -2.22 -12.49 1.21
C GLY A 120 -1.20 -12.28 2.32
N PHE A 121 -0.96 -11.01 2.63
CA PHE A 121 -0.27 -10.57 3.84
C PHE A 121 -1.30 -9.89 4.75
N LYS A 122 -1.47 -10.42 5.94
CA LYS A 122 -2.45 -9.95 6.90
C LYS A 122 -1.79 -9.61 8.23
N ALA A 123 -2.16 -8.46 8.80
CA ALA A 123 -1.70 -8.10 10.13
C ALA A 123 -2.27 -9.07 11.18
N GLY A 124 -1.50 -9.34 12.23
CA GLY A 124 -1.99 -10.04 13.41
C GLY A 124 -2.90 -9.16 14.27
N ASN A 125 -3.41 -9.72 15.36
CA ASN A 125 -4.07 -8.94 16.40
C ASN A 125 -2.99 -8.33 17.32
N ASN A 126 -2.30 -7.31 16.81
CA ASN A 126 -1.13 -6.73 17.47
C ASN A 126 -1.55 -5.81 18.62
N THR A 127 -0.90 -5.92 19.76
CA THR A 127 -1.07 -5.03 20.91
C THR A 127 -0.11 -3.83 20.89
N ALA A 128 0.87 -3.87 19.98
CA ALA A 128 1.81 -2.79 19.69
C ALA A 128 2.20 -2.82 18.20
N SER A 129 2.74 -1.73 17.68
CA SER A 129 3.25 -1.68 16.30
C SER A 129 4.45 -2.61 16.14
N VAL A 130 4.44 -3.40 15.07
CA VAL A 130 5.55 -4.27 14.66
C VAL A 130 5.95 -3.89 13.24
N ALA A 131 7.22 -3.61 13.04
CA ALA A 131 7.79 -3.36 11.72
C ALA A 131 8.91 -4.37 11.47
N TYR A 132 8.94 -4.97 10.27
CA TYR A 132 10.03 -5.83 9.83
C TYR A 132 10.88 -5.09 8.81
N VAL A 133 12.18 -4.97 9.11
CA VAL A 133 13.17 -4.42 8.18
C VAL A 133 13.66 -5.55 7.28
N LEU A 134 13.41 -5.45 5.99
CA LEU A 134 13.82 -6.45 5.01
C LEU A 134 15.32 -6.40 4.76
N PRO A 135 15.95 -7.53 4.37
CA PRO A 135 17.35 -7.55 3.95
C PRO A 135 17.59 -6.61 2.76
N THR A 136 18.79 -6.03 2.69
CA THR A 136 19.21 -5.12 1.61
C THR A 136 19.63 -5.82 0.33
N ALA A 137 19.77 -7.14 0.35
CA ALA A 137 20.16 -7.97 -0.79
C ALA A 137 19.41 -9.29 -0.78
N ASP A 138 19.42 -9.99 -1.91
CA ASP A 138 18.87 -11.34 -2.03
C ASP A 138 19.73 -12.36 -1.26
N GLY A 139 19.10 -13.46 -0.84
CA GLY A 139 19.78 -14.58 -0.17
C GLY A 139 20.40 -15.56 -1.16
N SER A 140 21.40 -16.28 -0.72
CA SER A 140 21.94 -17.42 -1.48
C SER A 140 20.95 -18.58 -1.51
N ALA A 141 21.06 -19.46 -2.52
CA ALA A 141 20.24 -20.65 -2.57
C ALA A 141 20.39 -21.49 -1.28
N GLY A 142 19.26 -21.94 -0.72
CA GLY A 142 19.24 -22.73 0.52
C GLY A 142 19.27 -21.90 1.81
N THR A 143 19.27 -20.57 1.74
CA THR A 143 19.08 -19.72 2.91
C THR A 143 17.60 -19.53 3.22
N GLN A 144 17.31 -19.20 4.46
CA GLN A 144 15.97 -18.89 4.97
C GLN A 144 15.93 -17.48 5.55
N LEU A 145 14.78 -16.84 5.49
CA LEU A 145 14.56 -15.54 6.11
C LEU A 145 14.37 -15.74 7.63
N THR A 146 15.22 -15.12 8.42
CA THR A 146 15.21 -15.21 9.88
C THR A 146 15.08 -13.83 10.52
N THR A 147 14.58 -13.78 11.74
CA THR A 147 14.49 -12.54 12.54
C THR A 147 15.53 -12.55 13.65
N ASP A 148 16.06 -11.37 13.98
CA ASP A 148 16.93 -11.14 15.15
C ASP A 148 16.14 -11.01 16.47
N GLY A 149 14.81 -11.11 16.42
CA GLY A 149 13.94 -10.90 17.58
C GLY A 149 13.60 -9.43 17.86
N SER A 150 14.17 -8.49 17.10
CA SER A 150 13.96 -7.04 17.24
C SER A 150 13.34 -6.41 15.99
N GLY A 151 12.91 -7.26 15.02
CA GLY A 151 12.25 -6.83 13.79
C GLY A 151 13.17 -6.77 12.57
N THR A 152 14.49 -6.92 12.70
CA THR A 152 15.37 -7.01 11.54
C THR A 152 15.35 -8.42 10.97
N LEU A 153 15.10 -8.52 9.66
CA LEU A 153 15.15 -9.77 8.91
C LEU A 153 16.48 -9.91 8.17
N SER A 154 17.01 -11.11 8.12
CA SER A 154 18.26 -11.45 7.42
C SER A 154 18.19 -12.84 6.81
N TRP A 155 19.03 -13.08 5.79
CA TRP A 155 19.20 -14.40 5.21
C TRP A 155 20.20 -15.21 6.03
N SER A 156 19.81 -16.38 6.50
CA SER A 156 20.68 -17.31 7.24
C SER A 156 20.66 -18.69 6.61
N ALA A 157 21.77 -19.40 6.67
CA ALA A 157 21.77 -20.80 6.32
C ALA A 157 20.84 -21.58 7.28
N ALA A 158 20.15 -22.58 6.76
CA ALA A 158 19.43 -23.52 7.62
C ALA A 158 20.46 -24.29 8.45
N THR A 159 20.43 -24.09 9.77
CA THR A 159 21.32 -24.79 10.69
C THR A 159 20.56 -25.85 11.46
N LEU A 160 21.08 -27.07 11.46
CA LEU A 160 20.63 -28.08 12.40
C LEU A 160 21.40 -27.86 13.71
N SER A 161 20.70 -27.46 14.76
CA SER A 161 21.29 -27.37 16.08
C SER A 161 21.22 -28.72 16.76
N LEU A 162 22.38 -29.31 17.10
CA LEU A 162 22.46 -30.52 17.87
C LEU A 162 22.67 -30.18 19.34
N THR A 163 21.86 -30.78 20.22
CA THR A 163 22.09 -30.72 21.65
C THR A 163 23.27 -31.66 22.00
N ASN A 164 24.16 -31.23 22.89
CA ASN A 164 25.35 -31.96 23.28
C ASN A 164 26.33 -32.25 22.13
N ASP A 165 26.48 -31.29 21.20
CA ASP A 165 27.36 -31.40 20.04
C ASP A 165 28.83 -31.53 20.47
N GLY A 166 29.29 -32.76 20.63
CA GLY A 166 30.69 -33.13 20.85
C GLY A 166 31.20 -34.00 19.72
N ASN A 167 32.48 -33.93 19.45
CA ASN A 167 33.10 -34.71 18.38
C ASN A 167 32.84 -36.21 18.55
N ASN A 168 32.65 -36.95 17.45
CA ASN A 168 32.43 -38.40 17.39
C ASN A 168 31.21 -38.95 18.13
N ARG A 169 30.16 -38.15 18.34
CA ARG A 169 28.90 -38.59 18.95
C ARG A 169 27.92 -39.13 17.91
N ILE A 170 27.17 -40.15 18.30
CA ILE A 170 26.06 -40.64 17.51
C ILE A 170 24.85 -39.77 17.76
N VAL A 171 24.12 -39.38 16.68
CA VAL A 171 22.94 -38.55 16.75
C VAL A 171 21.71 -39.44 16.78
N THR A 172 20.84 -39.21 17.76
CA THR A 172 19.57 -39.92 17.92
C THR A 172 18.39 -38.93 17.90
N GLY A 173 17.19 -39.41 17.56
CA GLY A 173 15.97 -38.61 17.64
C GLY A 173 15.44 -38.48 19.05
N THR A 174 14.99 -37.27 19.44
CA THR A 174 14.46 -37.02 20.80
C THR A 174 13.00 -37.45 20.98
N GLY A 175 12.34 -37.92 19.89
CA GLY A 175 10.92 -38.28 19.92
C GLY A 175 9.96 -37.08 19.79
N SER A 176 10.47 -35.83 19.84
CA SER A 176 9.70 -34.59 19.70
C SER A 176 10.14 -33.73 18.49
N GLY A 177 10.73 -34.35 17.47
CA GLY A 177 11.19 -33.70 16.25
C GLY A 177 12.59 -33.08 16.34
N GLY A 178 13.26 -33.17 17.46
CA GLY A 178 14.64 -32.74 17.64
C GLY A 178 15.62 -33.90 17.49
N VAL A 179 16.91 -33.58 17.49
CA VAL A 179 18.02 -34.53 17.50
C VAL A 179 18.97 -34.24 18.65
N ASN A 180 19.61 -35.27 19.19
CA ASN A 180 20.57 -35.21 20.30
C ASN A 180 21.83 -35.96 19.93
N ALA A 181 23.01 -35.40 20.24
CA ALA A 181 24.27 -36.09 20.13
C ALA A 181 24.56 -36.83 21.47
N GLU A 182 24.53 -38.15 21.44
CA GLU A 182 24.58 -38.97 22.63
C GLU A 182 25.91 -38.87 23.33
N ALA A 183 25.90 -38.42 24.61
CA ALA A 183 27.12 -38.19 25.39
C ALA A 183 27.95 -39.46 25.65
N ASN A 184 27.26 -40.61 25.76
CA ASN A 184 27.89 -41.90 26.15
C ASN A 184 28.01 -42.85 24.97
N LEU A 185 27.66 -42.47 23.77
CA LEU A 185 27.76 -43.31 22.57
C LEU A 185 28.66 -42.61 21.56
N ASN A 186 29.90 -43.01 21.50
CA ASN A 186 30.95 -42.42 20.67
C ASN A 186 31.45 -43.40 19.63
N PHE A 187 31.79 -42.86 18.44
CA PHE A 187 32.54 -43.59 17.43
C PHE A 187 34.04 -43.23 17.60
N ASP A 188 34.89 -44.18 17.94
CA ASP A 188 36.32 -43.97 18.21
C ASP A 188 37.21 -44.10 16.97
N GLY A 189 36.63 -44.41 15.80
CA GLY A 189 37.33 -44.44 14.53
C GLY A 189 38.20 -45.67 14.29
N SER A 190 38.04 -46.74 15.02
CA SER A 190 38.75 -48.03 14.82
C SER A 190 37.94 -49.00 13.99
#